data_ba5d0651ff620fd783f2d8f1bee08eed
#
_entry.id   ba5d0651ff620fd783f2d8f1bee08eed
#
_cell.length_a   1.000
_cell.length_b   1.000
_cell.length_c   1.000
_cell.angle_alpha   90.00
_cell.angle_beta   90.00
_cell.angle_gamma   90.00
#
_symmetry.space_group_name_H-M   'P 1'
#
loop_
_entity.id
_entity.type
_entity.pdbx_description
1 polymer ?
#
loop_
_entity_poly.entity_id
_entity_poly.type
_entity_poly.pdbx_seq_one_letter_code
_entity_poly.pdbx_strand_id
1 'polypeptide(L)'
;MSTDRQRSIVCRRSDDPGRVAARNRTTLAKMTGPRPAAQPSGGVPFDFDALYRGESPSEGVPAMATPPWDTKAPKENVIAWQEGGWVHGDVLDIGCGLGDNAIYLAQQGFNVTGLDLSPTALITAERRAKDAGVTVKFAVTDSTKLEGYTDAFDTVVDSGMFHCLDDDAKRSYAGAAHRATRPGATLLLSCFSDANPPDEEWPRPVVSEQTLRDVLGGAGWDIESLQPTTWRREMDGNEVEMAFWYVRAQRH
;
A
#
# COMPACT_ATOMS: atom_id res chain seq x y z
N MET A 1 -42.32 3.91 21.27
CA MET A 1 -42.02 5.17 20.54
C MET A 1 -40.53 5.30 20.48
N SER A 2 -39.98 4.85 19.36
CA SER A 2 -38.56 4.76 19.07
C SER A 2 -38.22 5.81 18.03
N THR A 3 -37.22 6.63 18.25
CA THR A 3 -36.71 7.58 17.26
C THR A 3 -35.33 7.15 16.84
N ASP A 4 -35.34 6.55 15.70
CA ASP A 4 -34.20 6.24 14.82
C ASP A 4 -33.45 7.55 14.46
N ARG A 5 -32.13 7.61 14.72
CA ARG A 5 -31.26 8.66 14.21
C ARG A 5 -30.23 8.07 13.28
N GLN A 6 -30.64 7.90 12.03
CA GLN A 6 -29.72 7.77 10.92
C GLN A 6 -28.87 9.05 10.79
N ARG A 7 -27.57 8.95 10.98
CA ARG A 7 -26.63 9.99 10.63
C ARG A 7 -26.21 9.81 9.16
N SER A 8 -26.84 10.57 8.28
CA SER A 8 -26.41 10.73 6.90
C SER A 8 -25.08 11.48 6.86
N ILE A 9 -24.04 10.83 6.33
CA ILE A 9 -22.82 11.51 5.91
C ILE A 9 -23.12 12.21 4.59
N VAL A 10 -23.33 13.51 4.64
CA VAL A 10 -23.53 14.35 3.45
C VAL A 10 -22.19 14.64 2.80
N CYS A 11 -21.92 13.95 1.71
CA CYS A 11 -20.85 14.29 0.78
C CYS A 11 -21.23 15.61 0.08
N ARG A 12 -20.61 16.73 0.45
CA ARG A 12 -20.80 18.00 -0.24
C ARG A 12 -20.01 17.99 -1.54
N ARG A 13 -20.69 17.89 -2.66
CA ARG A 13 -20.13 18.26 -3.97
C ARG A 13 -19.94 19.78 -3.98
N SER A 14 -18.73 20.23 -4.22
CA SER A 14 -18.44 21.62 -4.56
C SER A 14 -18.32 21.74 -6.08
N ASP A 15 -19.43 22.13 -6.74
CA ASP A 15 -19.43 22.57 -8.13
C ASP A 15 -19.00 24.05 -8.13
N ASP A 16 -17.74 24.33 -8.43
CA ASP A 16 -17.32 25.61 -9.02
C ASP A 16 -15.99 25.46 -9.78
N PRO A 17 -16.00 25.39 -11.14
CA PRO A 17 -14.80 25.25 -11.95
C PRO A 17 -14.11 26.59 -12.29
N GLY A 18 -14.31 27.67 -11.52
CA GLY A 18 -13.98 29.04 -11.95
C GLY A 18 -12.96 29.81 -11.10
N ARG A 19 -12.27 29.26 -10.12
CA ARG A 19 -11.29 30.01 -9.31
C ARG A 19 -10.08 29.21 -8.84
N VAL A 20 -9.27 28.70 -9.76
CA VAL A 20 -7.89 28.29 -9.44
C VAL A 20 -6.96 29.21 -10.21
N ALA A 21 -6.86 30.45 -9.76
CA ALA A 21 -5.80 31.35 -10.15
C ALA A 21 -4.85 31.55 -8.96
N ALA A 22 -3.64 31.10 -9.13
CA ALA A 22 -2.42 31.60 -8.52
C ALA A 22 -2.47 31.85 -7.00
N ARG A 23 -2.19 30.82 -6.20
CA ARG A 23 -1.55 31.02 -4.89
C ARG A 23 -0.53 29.95 -4.61
N ASN A 24 0.70 30.44 -4.51
CA ASN A 24 1.88 29.85 -3.87
C ASN A 24 2.39 28.52 -4.42
N ARG A 25 3.37 28.65 -5.33
CA ARG A 25 4.53 27.78 -5.33
C ARG A 25 5.25 27.92 -3.98
N THR A 26 4.74 27.29 -2.96
CA THR A 26 5.52 27.06 -1.76
C THR A 26 6.35 25.83 -2.05
N THR A 27 7.61 26.08 -2.33
CA THR A 27 8.71 25.13 -2.33
C THR A 27 8.46 24.09 -1.23
N LEU A 28 8.40 22.80 -1.60
CA LEU A 28 8.40 21.70 -0.63
C LEU A 28 9.57 21.96 0.32
N ALA A 29 9.26 22.41 1.52
CA ALA A 29 10.30 22.72 2.50
C ALA A 29 11.08 21.44 2.78
N LYS A 30 12.39 21.59 2.82
CA LYS A 30 13.37 20.55 3.06
C LYS A 30 12.94 19.65 4.21
N MET A 31 12.46 18.45 3.88
CA MET A 31 12.38 17.39 4.88
C MET A 31 13.81 17.06 5.28
N THR A 32 14.17 17.35 6.50
CA THR A 32 15.52 17.15 7.05
C THR A 32 15.78 15.70 7.47
N GLY A 33 15.18 14.73 6.77
CA GLY A 33 15.48 13.32 6.91
C GLY A 33 15.63 12.67 5.54
N PRO A 34 16.54 11.71 5.37
CA PRO A 34 16.69 11.01 4.11
C PRO A 34 15.44 10.17 3.81
N ARG A 35 14.91 10.31 2.61
CA ARG A 35 13.76 9.59 2.09
C ARG A 35 14.22 8.45 1.19
N PRO A 36 13.54 7.28 1.15
CA PRO A 36 13.90 6.22 0.21
C PRO A 36 13.64 6.64 -1.23
N ALA A 37 14.60 6.42 -2.11
CA ALA A 37 14.45 6.66 -3.53
C ALA A 37 13.47 5.66 -4.14
N ALA A 38 12.66 6.14 -5.09
CA ALA A 38 11.98 5.27 -6.03
C ALA A 38 13.02 4.45 -6.79
N GLN A 39 12.67 3.22 -7.18
CA GLN A 39 13.53 2.46 -8.09
C GLN A 39 13.64 3.22 -9.40
N PRO A 40 14.84 3.66 -9.83
CA PRO A 40 14.99 4.24 -11.15
C PRO A 40 14.74 3.14 -12.18
N SER A 41 13.87 3.39 -13.14
CA SER A 41 13.75 2.57 -14.32
C SER A 41 15.13 2.48 -15.02
N GLY A 42 15.86 1.36 -14.81
CA GLY A 42 17.15 1.09 -15.42
C GLY A 42 18.40 1.32 -14.55
N GLY A 43 18.28 1.42 -13.22
CA GLY A 43 19.39 1.67 -12.30
C GLY A 43 19.64 0.58 -11.26
N VAL A 44 20.50 0.87 -10.30
CA VAL A 44 20.88 -0.02 -9.21
C VAL A 44 19.64 -0.50 -8.45
N PRO A 45 19.50 -1.80 -8.15
CA PRO A 45 18.37 -2.32 -7.40
C PRO A 45 18.25 -1.64 -6.03
N PHE A 46 17.03 -1.28 -5.63
CA PHE A 46 16.75 -0.75 -4.31
C PHE A 46 16.62 -1.91 -3.30
N ASP A 47 17.55 -2.01 -2.36
CA ASP A 47 17.57 -3.05 -1.33
C ASP A 47 16.72 -2.64 -0.12
N PHE A 48 15.45 -3.08 -0.11
CA PHE A 48 14.55 -2.83 1.01
C PHE A 48 15.04 -3.48 2.31
N ASP A 49 15.72 -4.64 2.24
CA ASP A 49 16.23 -5.30 3.44
C ASP A 49 17.37 -4.49 4.08
N ALA A 50 18.27 -3.90 3.28
CA ALA A 50 19.28 -2.97 3.77
C ALA A 50 18.64 -1.77 4.49
N LEU A 51 17.55 -1.23 3.93
CA LEU A 51 16.83 -0.14 4.57
C LEU A 51 16.29 -0.53 5.95
N TYR A 52 15.71 -1.72 6.10
CA TYR A 52 15.23 -2.23 7.39
C TYR A 52 16.36 -2.54 8.38
N ARG A 53 17.58 -2.77 7.90
CA ARG A 53 18.80 -2.86 8.74
C ARG A 53 19.33 -1.50 9.14
N GLY A 54 18.77 -0.39 8.64
CA GLY A 54 19.26 0.97 8.85
C GLY A 54 20.49 1.29 8.00
N GLU A 55 20.68 0.59 6.89
CA GLU A 55 21.76 0.78 5.92
C GLU A 55 21.25 1.55 4.69
N SER A 56 22.18 2.01 3.84
CA SER A 56 21.84 2.62 2.56
C SER A 56 21.23 1.58 1.62
N PRO A 57 20.01 1.81 1.09
CA PRO A 57 19.33 0.84 0.22
C PRO A 57 19.80 0.87 -1.23
N SER A 58 20.52 1.93 -1.64
CA SER A 58 21.12 2.06 -2.97
C SER A 58 22.15 3.20 -3.00
N GLU A 59 22.96 3.26 -4.06
CA GLU A 59 23.94 4.34 -4.24
C GLU A 59 23.25 5.72 -4.25
N GLY A 60 23.78 6.67 -3.49
CA GLY A 60 23.24 8.02 -3.37
C GLY A 60 22.06 8.17 -2.40
N VAL A 61 21.52 7.07 -1.88
CA VAL A 61 20.44 7.11 -0.87
C VAL A 61 21.05 6.93 0.52
N PRO A 62 20.93 7.90 1.42
CA PRO A 62 21.48 7.77 2.78
C PRO A 62 20.72 6.72 3.59
N ALA A 63 21.44 6.12 4.54
CA ALA A 63 20.85 5.22 5.53
C ALA A 63 19.80 5.95 6.39
N MET A 64 18.73 5.26 6.75
CA MET A 64 17.67 5.78 7.61
C MET A 64 17.47 4.88 8.83
N ALA A 65 17.34 5.50 9.99
CA ALA A 65 17.09 4.74 11.23
C ALA A 65 15.69 4.08 11.24
N THR A 66 14.74 4.64 10.49
CA THR A 66 13.37 4.15 10.43
C THR A 66 12.81 4.42 9.03
N PRO A 67 12.22 3.42 8.36
CA PRO A 67 11.54 3.65 7.08
C PRO A 67 10.40 4.67 7.22
N PRO A 68 10.19 5.55 6.24
CA PRO A 68 9.17 6.62 6.34
C PRO A 68 7.73 6.09 6.38
N TRP A 69 7.51 4.86 5.99
CA TRP A 69 6.21 4.19 6.11
C TRP A 69 5.98 3.49 7.45
N ASP A 70 6.98 3.38 8.33
CA ASP A 70 6.83 2.84 9.69
C ASP A 70 6.11 3.84 10.60
N THR A 71 4.80 3.78 10.62
CA THR A 71 3.95 4.63 11.47
C THR A 71 3.59 3.96 12.79
N LYS A 72 3.98 2.71 13.00
CA LYS A 72 3.61 1.88 14.17
C LYS A 72 2.10 1.80 14.38
N ALA A 73 1.35 1.95 13.31
CA ALA A 73 -0.10 1.90 13.26
C ALA A 73 -0.55 1.36 11.90
N PRO A 74 -1.71 0.69 11.82
CA PRO A 74 -2.28 0.28 10.54
C PRO A 74 -2.57 1.50 9.66
N LYS A 75 -2.55 1.30 8.36
CA LYS A 75 -2.85 2.35 7.40
C LYS A 75 -4.36 2.65 7.40
N GLU A 76 -4.72 3.92 7.28
CA GLU A 76 -6.10 4.38 7.28
C GLU A 76 -6.97 3.71 6.21
N ASN A 77 -6.40 3.44 5.03
CA ASN A 77 -7.08 2.68 3.98
C ASN A 77 -7.41 1.25 4.41
N VAL A 78 -6.50 0.57 5.12
CA VAL A 78 -6.73 -0.80 5.58
C VAL A 78 -7.81 -0.83 6.67
N ILE A 79 -7.81 0.15 7.57
CA ILE A 79 -8.90 0.32 8.56
C ILE A 79 -10.23 0.53 7.84
N ALA A 80 -10.28 1.45 6.87
CA ALA A 80 -11.50 1.76 6.12
C ALA A 80 -12.02 0.56 5.31
N TRP A 81 -11.12 -0.25 4.73
CA TRP A 81 -11.49 -1.47 4.02
C TRP A 81 -12.08 -2.53 4.95
N GLN A 82 -11.50 -2.69 6.15
CA GLN A 82 -12.00 -3.63 7.13
C GLN A 82 -13.35 -3.17 7.70
N GLU A 83 -13.48 -1.91 8.10
CA GLU A 83 -14.74 -1.33 8.61
C GLU A 83 -15.84 -1.32 7.54
N GLY A 84 -15.46 -1.17 6.26
CA GLY A 84 -16.36 -1.25 5.11
C GLY A 84 -16.82 -2.68 4.77
N GLY A 85 -16.31 -3.70 5.48
CA GLY A 85 -16.68 -5.10 5.27
C GLY A 85 -16.09 -5.72 4.00
N TRP A 86 -15.02 -5.13 3.44
CA TRP A 86 -14.39 -5.64 2.21
C TRP A 86 -13.32 -6.70 2.50
N VAL A 87 -12.85 -6.79 3.74
CA VAL A 87 -11.92 -7.83 4.18
C VAL A 87 -12.72 -9.03 4.69
N HIS A 88 -12.42 -10.22 4.20
CA HIS A 88 -13.10 -11.45 4.60
C HIS A 88 -12.18 -12.67 4.48
N GLY A 89 -12.52 -13.75 5.21
CA GLY A 89 -11.87 -15.06 5.15
C GLY A 89 -10.39 -15.05 5.52
N ASP A 90 -9.60 -15.85 4.80
CA ASP A 90 -8.14 -15.90 4.95
C ASP A 90 -7.51 -14.71 4.22
N VAL A 91 -6.70 -13.93 4.93
CA VAL A 91 -6.15 -12.66 4.42
C VAL A 91 -4.65 -12.78 4.15
N LEU A 92 -4.23 -12.32 2.98
CA LEU A 92 -2.86 -12.09 2.61
C LEU A 92 -2.54 -10.58 2.69
N ASP A 93 -1.61 -10.19 3.57
CA ASP A 93 -0.98 -8.87 3.55
C ASP A 93 0.34 -8.98 2.78
N ILE A 94 0.37 -8.49 1.54
CA ILE A 94 1.49 -8.66 0.62
C ILE A 94 2.39 -7.42 0.61
N GLY A 95 3.71 -7.62 0.82
CA GLY A 95 4.62 -6.53 1.14
C GLY A 95 4.34 -5.99 2.55
N CYS A 96 4.12 -6.88 3.51
CA CYS A 96 3.63 -6.52 4.84
C CYS A 96 4.62 -5.69 5.68
N GLY A 97 5.89 -5.62 5.27
CA GLY A 97 6.93 -4.86 5.96
C GLY A 97 7.03 -5.23 7.45
N LEU A 98 6.86 -4.24 8.29
CA LEU A 98 6.95 -4.38 9.76
C LEU A 98 5.66 -4.91 10.41
N GLY A 99 4.65 -5.29 9.60
CA GLY A 99 3.49 -6.06 10.01
C GLY A 99 2.32 -5.25 10.58
N ASP A 100 2.34 -3.92 10.55
CA ASP A 100 1.33 -3.11 11.23
C ASP A 100 -0.10 -3.39 10.71
N ASN A 101 -0.29 -3.56 9.39
CA ASN A 101 -1.58 -3.91 8.80
C ASN A 101 -2.00 -5.35 9.13
N ALA A 102 -1.07 -6.31 8.98
CA ALA A 102 -1.32 -7.72 9.30
C ALA A 102 -1.72 -7.92 10.76
N ILE A 103 -1.03 -7.22 11.69
CA ILE A 103 -1.33 -7.25 13.13
C ILE A 103 -2.71 -6.69 13.41
N TYR A 104 -3.05 -5.54 12.82
CA TYR A 104 -4.38 -4.95 12.95
C TYR A 104 -5.47 -5.91 12.49
N LEU A 105 -5.33 -6.49 11.29
CA LEU A 105 -6.32 -7.43 10.75
C LEU A 105 -6.44 -8.69 11.62
N ALA A 106 -5.35 -9.19 12.19
CA ALA A 106 -5.38 -10.29 13.14
C ALA A 106 -6.10 -9.90 14.45
N GLN A 107 -5.95 -8.66 14.93
CA GLN A 107 -6.71 -8.13 16.07
C GLN A 107 -8.22 -8.03 15.79
N GLN A 108 -8.60 -7.83 14.52
CA GLN A 108 -10.00 -7.87 14.08
C GLN A 108 -10.54 -9.31 13.91
N GLY A 109 -9.71 -10.33 14.17
CA GLY A 109 -10.12 -11.73 14.17
C GLY A 109 -9.92 -12.47 12.84
N PHE A 110 -9.25 -11.88 11.87
CA PHE A 110 -8.92 -12.54 10.62
C PHE A 110 -7.73 -13.51 10.77
N ASN A 111 -7.71 -14.57 9.96
CA ASN A 111 -6.55 -15.42 9.79
C ASN A 111 -5.62 -14.78 8.77
N VAL A 112 -4.49 -14.23 9.22
CA VAL A 112 -3.62 -13.39 8.41
C VAL A 112 -2.29 -14.06 8.12
N THR A 113 -1.88 -14.01 6.86
CA THR A 113 -0.52 -14.32 6.39
C THR A 113 0.11 -13.02 5.88
N GLY A 114 1.23 -12.62 6.47
CA GLY A 114 2.03 -11.48 6.03
C GLY A 114 3.24 -11.95 5.25
N LEU A 115 3.41 -11.50 4.03
CA LEU A 115 4.53 -11.85 3.17
C LEU A 115 5.34 -10.61 2.82
N ASP A 116 6.67 -10.73 2.93
CA ASP A 116 7.60 -9.67 2.53
C ASP A 116 8.88 -10.29 1.95
N LEU A 117 9.61 -9.53 1.16
CA LEU A 117 10.91 -9.96 0.63
C LEU A 117 12.03 -9.81 1.69
N SER A 118 11.86 -8.91 2.67
CA SER A 118 12.85 -8.60 3.69
C SER A 118 12.73 -9.51 4.92
N PRO A 119 13.70 -10.39 5.18
CA PRO A 119 13.73 -11.15 6.42
C PRO A 119 13.91 -10.24 7.66
N THR A 120 14.61 -9.11 7.52
CA THR A 120 14.82 -8.15 8.61
C THR A 120 13.51 -7.49 9.04
N ALA A 121 12.65 -7.12 8.08
CA ALA A 121 11.32 -6.60 8.38
C ALA A 121 10.48 -7.62 9.15
N LEU A 122 10.50 -8.88 8.70
CA LEU A 122 9.68 -9.94 9.30
C LEU A 122 10.09 -10.29 10.74
N ILE A 123 11.38 -10.24 11.09
CA ILE A 123 11.83 -10.39 12.48
C ILE A 123 11.16 -9.33 13.37
N THR A 124 11.05 -8.11 12.89
CA THR A 124 10.38 -7.03 13.63
C THR A 124 8.86 -7.24 13.66
N ALA A 125 8.26 -7.67 12.55
CA ALA A 125 6.83 -7.96 12.45
C ALA A 125 6.41 -9.08 13.44
N GLU A 126 7.16 -10.16 13.50
CA GLU A 126 6.93 -11.27 14.45
C GLU A 126 6.97 -10.78 15.91
N ARG A 127 7.97 -9.96 16.26
CA ARG A 127 8.07 -9.38 17.59
C ARG A 127 6.86 -8.48 17.89
N ARG A 128 6.48 -7.58 16.95
CA ARG A 128 5.31 -6.69 17.12
C ARG A 128 4.01 -7.48 17.28
N ALA A 129 3.81 -8.54 16.51
CA ALA A 129 2.64 -9.42 16.62
C ALA A 129 2.56 -10.09 17.99
N LYS A 130 3.70 -10.61 18.48
CA LYS A 130 3.81 -11.18 19.83
C LYS A 130 3.49 -10.15 20.91
N ASP A 131 4.04 -8.94 20.81
CA ASP A 131 3.80 -7.86 21.77
C ASP A 131 2.33 -7.41 21.77
N ALA A 132 1.68 -7.49 20.60
CA ALA A 132 0.24 -7.21 20.42
C ALA A 132 -0.67 -8.38 20.84
N GLY A 133 -0.12 -9.55 21.19
CA GLY A 133 -0.88 -10.72 21.62
C GLY A 133 -1.67 -11.41 20.50
N VAL A 134 -1.26 -11.25 19.24
CA VAL A 134 -1.91 -11.88 18.08
C VAL A 134 -0.99 -12.85 17.38
N THR A 135 -1.60 -13.75 16.59
CA THR A 135 -0.87 -14.70 15.74
C THR A 135 -1.05 -14.27 14.30
N VAL A 136 0.07 -14.03 13.61
CA VAL A 136 0.16 -13.80 12.16
C VAL A 136 1.19 -14.78 11.61
N LYS A 137 0.91 -15.39 10.47
CA LYS A 137 1.89 -16.24 9.79
C LYS A 137 2.76 -15.36 8.90
N PHE A 138 4.00 -15.13 9.28
CA PHE A 138 4.95 -14.40 8.44
C PHE A 138 5.85 -15.35 7.65
N ALA A 139 6.16 -14.98 6.38
CA ALA A 139 7.10 -15.71 5.56
C ALA A 139 7.81 -14.80 4.54
N VAL A 140 9.10 -15.07 4.30
CA VAL A 140 9.86 -14.43 3.23
C VAL A 140 9.40 -14.98 1.89
N THR A 141 8.93 -14.11 1.00
CA THR A 141 8.38 -14.52 -0.31
C THR A 141 8.52 -13.40 -1.34
N ASP A 142 8.88 -13.78 -2.55
CA ASP A 142 8.83 -12.90 -3.72
C ASP A 142 7.36 -12.74 -4.16
N SER A 143 6.83 -11.54 -4.05
CA SER A 143 5.44 -11.19 -4.38
C SER A 143 5.10 -11.44 -5.86
N THR A 144 6.11 -11.45 -6.75
CA THR A 144 5.91 -11.72 -8.18
C THR A 144 5.70 -13.21 -8.48
N LYS A 145 6.00 -14.07 -7.51
CA LYS A 145 5.90 -15.53 -7.65
C LYS A 145 4.88 -16.17 -6.74
N LEU A 146 4.79 -15.76 -5.48
CA LEU A 146 3.95 -16.35 -4.44
C LEU A 146 3.99 -17.89 -4.48
N GLU A 147 5.23 -18.43 -4.48
CA GLU A 147 5.45 -19.89 -4.55
C GLU A 147 4.81 -20.59 -3.35
N GLY A 148 4.14 -21.71 -3.60
CA GLY A 148 3.47 -22.48 -2.56
C GLY A 148 2.06 -22.03 -2.21
N TYR A 149 1.56 -20.95 -2.83
CA TYR A 149 0.19 -20.48 -2.62
C TYR A 149 -0.65 -20.64 -3.90
N THR A 150 -1.74 -21.38 -3.77
CA THR A 150 -2.76 -21.57 -4.82
C THR A 150 -4.10 -21.69 -4.12
N ASP A 151 -5.09 -20.89 -4.52
CA ASP A 151 -6.43 -20.85 -3.95
C ASP A 151 -6.43 -20.84 -2.42
N ALA A 152 -5.51 -20.06 -1.82
CA ALA A 152 -5.23 -20.06 -0.39
C ALA A 152 -5.91 -18.89 0.36
N PHE A 153 -6.21 -17.79 -0.32
CA PHE A 153 -6.68 -16.57 0.32
C PHE A 153 -8.03 -16.10 -0.23
N ASP A 154 -8.82 -15.46 0.62
CA ASP A 154 -10.10 -14.84 0.26
C ASP A 154 -9.95 -13.32 0.08
N THR A 155 -8.94 -12.72 0.70
CA THR A 155 -8.62 -11.30 0.56
C THR A 155 -7.12 -11.11 0.41
N VAL A 156 -6.72 -10.25 -0.54
CA VAL A 156 -5.35 -9.71 -0.64
C VAL A 156 -5.39 -8.23 -0.29
N VAL A 157 -4.51 -7.82 0.59
CA VAL A 157 -4.24 -6.42 0.94
C VAL A 157 -2.86 -6.05 0.43
N ASP A 158 -2.76 -5.04 -0.43
CA ASP A 158 -1.53 -4.38 -0.85
C ASP A 158 -1.62 -2.89 -0.48
N SER A 159 -0.90 -2.50 0.53
CA SER A 159 -0.88 -1.11 0.97
C SER A 159 0.49 -0.46 0.69
N GLY A 160 0.79 -0.24 -0.61
CA GLY A 160 1.96 0.51 -1.03
C GLY A 160 3.14 -0.32 -1.52
N MET A 161 2.95 -1.60 -1.85
CA MET A 161 4.02 -2.42 -2.45
C MET A 161 3.98 -2.38 -3.99
N PHE A 162 2.81 -2.43 -4.61
CA PHE A 162 2.63 -2.52 -6.06
C PHE A 162 3.39 -1.45 -6.84
N HIS A 163 3.40 -0.21 -6.37
CA HIS A 163 4.10 0.88 -7.06
C HIS A 163 5.63 0.74 -7.03
N CYS A 164 6.18 -0.10 -6.15
CA CYS A 164 7.62 -0.38 -6.09
C CYS A 164 8.10 -1.34 -7.19
N LEU A 165 7.20 -2.00 -7.88
CA LEU A 165 7.50 -2.97 -8.94
C LEU A 165 7.70 -2.27 -10.29
N ASP A 166 8.60 -2.81 -11.13
CA ASP A 166 8.64 -2.43 -12.55
C ASP A 166 7.46 -3.05 -13.32
N ASP A 167 7.32 -2.74 -14.59
CA ASP A 167 6.14 -3.13 -15.37
C ASP A 167 6.02 -4.64 -15.60
N ASP A 168 7.13 -5.37 -15.72
CA ASP A 168 7.12 -6.83 -15.86
C ASP A 168 6.81 -7.50 -14.53
N ALA A 169 7.37 -6.97 -13.44
CA ALA A 169 7.09 -7.42 -12.10
C ALA A 169 5.64 -7.15 -11.68
N LYS A 170 5.03 -6.01 -12.07
CA LYS A 170 3.60 -5.74 -11.85
C LYS A 170 2.70 -6.78 -12.50
N ARG A 171 3.00 -7.16 -13.75
CA ARG A 171 2.26 -8.23 -14.46
C ARG A 171 2.39 -9.58 -13.77
N SER A 172 3.62 -9.93 -13.39
CA SER A 172 3.92 -11.18 -12.67
C SER A 172 3.22 -11.23 -11.32
N TYR A 173 3.26 -10.14 -10.56
CA TYR A 173 2.55 -9.96 -9.29
C TYR A 173 1.04 -10.17 -9.45
N ALA A 174 0.41 -9.49 -10.40
CA ALA A 174 -1.04 -9.58 -10.59
C ALA A 174 -1.49 -11.01 -10.89
N GLY A 175 -0.74 -11.74 -11.72
CA GLY A 175 -0.99 -13.16 -12.01
C GLY A 175 -0.70 -14.07 -10.81
N ALA A 176 0.35 -13.80 -10.03
CA ALA A 176 0.67 -14.56 -8.83
C ALA A 176 -0.38 -14.37 -7.74
N ALA A 177 -0.82 -13.13 -7.49
CA ALA A 177 -1.89 -12.81 -6.55
C ALA A 177 -3.22 -13.46 -6.97
N HIS A 178 -3.56 -13.42 -8.26
CA HIS A 178 -4.74 -14.09 -8.79
C HIS A 178 -4.69 -15.61 -8.54
N ARG A 179 -3.57 -16.27 -8.83
CA ARG A 179 -3.41 -17.70 -8.58
C ARG A 179 -3.47 -18.05 -7.08
N ALA A 180 -2.91 -17.19 -6.23
CA ALA A 180 -2.85 -17.43 -4.79
C ALA A 180 -4.20 -17.30 -4.10
N THR A 181 -5.17 -16.63 -4.71
CA THR A 181 -6.52 -16.40 -4.15
C THR A 181 -7.51 -17.44 -4.63
N ARG A 182 -8.65 -17.57 -3.95
CA ARG A 182 -9.80 -18.40 -4.32
C ARG A 182 -10.69 -17.66 -5.33
N PRO A 183 -11.48 -18.37 -6.14
CA PRO A 183 -12.58 -17.74 -6.89
C PRO A 183 -13.48 -16.93 -5.94
N GLY A 184 -13.87 -15.73 -6.32
CA GLY A 184 -14.61 -14.79 -5.48
C GLY A 184 -13.77 -13.96 -4.50
N ALA A 185 -12.45 -14.14 -4.47
CA ALA A 185 -11.56 -13.37 -3.60
C ALA A 185 -11.48 -11.89 -4.01
N THR A 186 -11.21 -11.05 -3.03
CA THR A 186 -11.07 -9.60 -3.20
C THR A 186 -9.61 -9.17 -3.13
N LEU A 187 -9.17 -8.36 -4.09
CA LEU A 187 -7.91 -7.60 -4.03
C LEU A 187 -8.21 -6.15 -3.62
N LEU A 188 -7.59 -5.71 -2.53
CA LEU A 188 -7.61 -4.35 -2.01
C LEU A 188 -6.21 -3.76 -2.16
N LEU A 189 -6.04 -2.82 -3.09
CA LEU A 189 -4.73 -2.29 -3.46
C LEU A 189 -4.70 -0.76 -3.34
N SER A 190 -3.62 -0.25 -2.75
CA SER A 190 -3.31 1.17 -2.67
C SER A 190 -1.93 1.44 -3.24
N CYS A 191 -1.83 2.36 -4.18
CA CYS A 191 -0.55 2.75 -4.76
C CYS A 191 -0.51 4.24 -5.08
N PHE A 192 0.71 4.81 -5.24
CA PHE A 192 0.87 6.20 -5.67
C PHE A 192 0.29 6.41 -7.06
N SER A 193 -0.53 7.47 -7.18
CA SER A 193 -1.11 7.92 -8.44
C SER A 193 -0.13 8.79 -9.23
N ASP A 194 -0.22 8.74 -10.55
CA ASP A 194 0.45 9.63 -11.49
C ASP A 194 -0.05 11.09 -11.45
N ALA A 195 -1.08 11.37 -10.65
CA ALA A 195 -1.47 12.74 -10.30
C ALA A 195 -0.49 13.42 -9.33
N ASN A 196 0.45 12.68 -8.71
CA ASN A 196 1.52 13.29 -7.93
C ASN A 196 2.46 14.07 -8.87
N PRO A 197 2.84 15.31 -8.51
CA PRO A 197 3.78 16.06 -9.30
C PRO A 197 5.15 15.34 -9.33
N PRO A 198 5.90 15.47 -10.42
CA PRO A 198 7.27 15.00 -10.48
C PRO A 198 8.09 15.66 -9.36
N ASP A 199 8.89 14.86 -8.68
CA ASP A 199 9.83 15.33 -7.66
C ASP A 199 11.24 14.97 -8.14
N GLU A 200 12.00 15.99 -8.55
CA GLU A 200 13.35 15.77 -9.10
C GLU A 200 14.36 15.34 -8.02
N GLU A 201 14.15 15.78 -6.77
CA GLU A 201 15.02 15.38 -5.66
C GLU A 201 14.66 13.98 -5.16
N TRP A 202 13.43 13.58 -5.37
CA TRP A 202 12.88 12.32 -4.88
C TRP A 202 11.89 11.68 -5.86
N PRO A 203 12.37 11.09 -6.96
CA PRO A 203 11.52 10.41 -7.93
C PRO A 203 10.71 9.32 -7.26
N ARG A 204 9.37 9.49 -7.19
CA ARG A 204 8.47 8.48 -6.64
C ARG A 204 7.95 7.60 -7.76
N PRO A 205 7.91 6.28 -7.55
CA PRO A 205 7.22 5.42 -8.51
C PRO A 205 5.72 5.72 -8.45
N VAL A 206 5.17 6.13 -9.58
CA VAL A 206 3.74 6.41 -9.73
C VAL A 206 3.12 5.45 -10.72
N VAL A 207 1.82 5.23 -10.59
CA VAL A 207 1.05 4.29 -11.41
C VAL A 207 -0.11 5.05 -12.03
N SER A 208 -0.32 4.89 -13.34
CA SER A 208 -1.49 5.45 -14.02
C SER A 208 -2.72 4.56 -13.86
N GLU A 209 -3.91 5.15 -14.00
CA GLU A 209 -5.16 4.39 -14.06
C GLU A 209 -5.11 3.32 -15.15
N GLN A 210 -4.58 3.68 -16.33
CA GLN A 210 -4.46 2.76 -17.46
C GLN A 210 -3.58 1.55 -17.11
N THR A 211 -2.45 1.77 -16.46
CA THR A 211 -1.57 0.67 -16.01
C THR A 211 -2.30 -0.30 -15.07
N LEU A 212 -3.08 0.23 -14.10
CA LEU A 212 -3.86 -0.59 -13.18
C LEU A 212 -4.89 -1.45 -13.93
N ARG A 213 -5.63 -0.84 -14.88
CA ARG A 213 -6.62 -1.56 -15.67
C ARG A 213 -6.02 -2.64 -16.55
N ASP A 214 -4.91 -2.33 -17.23
CA ASP A 214 -4.24 -3.27 -18.14
C ASP A 214 -3.60 -4.44 -17.36
N VAL A 215 -2.92 -4.15 -16.26
CA VAL A 215 -2.21 -5.16 -15.48
C VAL A 215 -3.18 -6.06 -14.73
N LEU A 216 -4.15 -5.50 -14.00
CA LEU A 216 -5.09 -6.28 -13.21
C LEU A 216 -6.07 -7.02 -14.12
N GLY A 217 -6.67 -6.33 -15.11
CA GLY A 217 -7.59 -6.96 -16.06
C GLY A 217 -6.91 -8.05 -16.90
N GLY A 218 -5.67 -7.81 -17.33
CA GLY A 218 -4.86 -8.82 -18.06
C GLY A 218 -4.54 -10.08 -17.25
N ALA A 219 -4.55 -9.98 -15.93
CA ALA A 219 -4.36 -11.10 -15.00
C ALA A 219 -5.68 -11.79 -14.56
N GLY A 220 -6.85 -11.31 -15.02
CA GLY A 220 -8.14 -11.90 -14.72
C GLY A 220 -8.85 -11.30 -13.50
N TRP A 221 -8.37 -10.16 -13.00
CA TRP A 221 -9.08 -9.41 -11.96
C TRP A 221 -10.16 -8.53 -12.58
N ASP A 222 -11.37 -8.57 -12.03
CA ASP A 222 -12.45 -7.65 -12.38
C ASP A 222 -12.46 -6.45 -11.44
N ILE A 223 -12.17 -5.26 -11.97
CA ILE A 223 -12.05 -4.04 -11.19
C ILE A 223 -13.44 -3.48 -10.89
N GLU A 224 -13.92 -3.68 -9.67
CA GLU A 224 -15.20 -3.15 -9.20
C GLU A 224 -15.14 -1.65 -8.85
N SER A 225 -14.00 -1.19 -8.34
CA SER A 225 -13.79 0.21 -7.96
C SER A 225 -12.33 0.58 -8.15
N LEU A 226 -12.10 1.72 -8.79
CA LEU A 226 -10.80 2.37 -8.93
C LEU A 226 -11.01 3.87 -8.71
N GLN A 227 -10.52 4.38 -7.59
CA GLN A 227 -10.82 5.74 -7.16
C GLN A 227 -9.54 6.51 -6.83
N PRO A 228 -9.40 7.74 -7.34
CA PRO A 228 -8.36 8.64 -6.88
C PRO A 228 -8.66 9.08 -5.45
N THR A 229 -7.63 9.08 -4.61
CA THR A 229 -7.71 9.50 -3.22
C THR A 229 -6.53 10.39 -2.90
N THR A 230 -6.77 11.40 -2.10
CA THR A 230 -5.74 12.31 -1.63
C THR A 230 -5.53 12.11 -0.13
N TRP A 231 -4.28 11.87 0.23
CA TRP A 231 -3.85 11.83 1.61
C TRP A 231 -3.17 13.14 1.97
N ARG A 232 -3.58 13.74 3.10
CA ARG A 232 -3.04 15.01 3.60
C ARG A 232 -2.53 14.81 5.01
N ARG A 233 -1.33 15.25 5.26
CA ARG A 233 -0.70 15.19 6.57
C ARG A 233 0.22 16.38 6.80
N GLU A 234 0.24 16.85 8.03
CA GLU A 234 1.29 17.77 8.46
C GLU A 234 2.57 17.00 8.76
N MET A 235 3.66 17.36 8.09
CA MET A 235 4.99 16.77 8.28
C MET A 235 5.99 17.92 8.40
N ASP A 236 6.70 17.97 9.53
CA ASP A 236 7.70 19.01 9.83
C ASP A 236 7.17 20.44 9.66
N GLY A 237 5.89 20.68 10.07
CA GLY A 237 5.24 21.98 9.98
C GLY A 237 4.75 22.36 8.59
N ASN A 238 4.78 21.43 7.63
CA ASN A 238 4.26 21.62 6.26
C ASN A 238 3.12 20.65 5.99
N GLU A 239 2.09 21.12 5.28
CA GLU A 239 1.05 20.24 4.75
C GLU A 239 1.61 19.50 3.54
N VAL A 240 1.65 18.16 3.62
CA VAL A 240 2.04 17.28 2.53
C VAL A 240 0.78 16.63 1.97
N GLU A 241 0.58 16.78 0.68
CA GLU A 241 -0.50 16.15 -0.05
C GLU A 241 0.07 15.08 -1.00
N MET A 242 -0.48 13.88 -0.97
CA MET A 242 -0.10 12.78 -1.85
C MET A 242 -1.33 12.13 -2.47
N ALA A 243 -1.29 11.93 -3.78
CA ALA A 243 -2.35 11.27 -4.52
C ALA A 243 -2.12 9.75 -4.57
N PHE A 244 -3.18 9.01 -4.35
CA PHE A 244 -3.19 7.55 -4.42
C PHE A 244 -4.30 7.05 -5.32
N TRP A 245 -4.13 5.85 -5.84
CA TRP A 245 -5.21 5.01 -6.32
C TRP A 245 -5.64 4.04 -5.23
N TYR A 246 -6.95 3.92 -4.99
CA TYR A 246 -7.56 2.86 -4.21
C TYR A 246 -8.33 1.96 -5.16
N VAL A 247 -7.94 0.70 -5.20
CA VAL A 247 -8.52 -0.32 -6.08
C VAL A 247 -9.18 -1.41 -5.25
N ARG A 248 -10.40 -1.78 -5.66
CA ARG A 248 -11.03 -3.02 -5.26
C ARG A 248 -11.33 -3.82 -6.51
N ALA A 249 -10.80 -5.03 -6.57
CA ALA A 249 -11.01 -5.94 -7.67
C ALA A 249 -11.37 -7.34 -7.14
N GLN A 250 -12.12 -8.10 -7.93
CA GLN A 250 -12.58 -9.43 -7.59
C GLN A 250 -12.01 -10.46 -8.57
N ARG A 251 -11.69 -11.64 -8.05
CA ARG A 251 -11.37 -12.83 -8.86
C ARG A 251 -12.64 -13.59 -9.17
N HIS A 252 -12.96 -13.77 -10.44
CA HIS A 252 -14.04 -14.65 -10.92
C HIS A 252 -13.60 -16.08 -11.16
#